data_7a8fc35382499da16840c3e259c03d85
#
_entry.id   7a8fc35382499da16840c3e259c03d85
#
_cell.length_a   1.000
_cell.length_b   1.000
_cell.length_c   1.000
_cell.angle_alpha   90.00
_cell.angle_beta   90.00
_cell.angle_gamma   90.00
#
_symmetry.space_group_name_H-M   'P 1'
#
loop_
_entity.id
_entity.type
_entity.pdbx_description
1 polymer ?
#
loop_
_entity_poly.entity_id
_entity_poly.type
_entity_poly.pdbx_seq_one_letter_code
_entity_poly.pdbx_strand_id
1 'polypeptide(L)'
;MKQSNNKKSRDVTAFLYERLSRDDNLEGESYSIGNQKKLLAKVAKEKGYTNLVHFLDDGISGVTMDRPGFVEMICQLEQGKAAAVFVKDLSRLGRNYIEVGRLTEEFFPNHDIRLVAVSDNIDTAEGENELAPIRNLFNEWYARDISKKRRISNKIKGNAGEPMGQPPYGYIKDPNDPKHWIVDDEAAQVVRRVYSMTLEGFGTEQIAAQLEKDDVLTPRAYWLTKGIKRPGKGKQQPPTKWNSSTITKILSLQEYCGDILNFKTYSKSYKNKKRIDNDCENWVVFQDVHEAIIERAVYEQVQQKRGKIRKRRTNNGEHNMFSGLLVCADCGSNLHFHFNQGNPEIKYFNCSNYKGNRGTCTSTHYVRVDFLEEVVLGEIRRLTKFASLYEDEFVKAVIGHSQQAEQTDRKLKEKELRTLLARDEELDGLFERIYEDNVSGKLSDDRFAKMSRRYEDEQKELSEKIKKLRSEIEKQSSRSMTTDMFIGLVRKYTRARKLTPRMLNELVEKIEVFNAEKIDGVWEQRLRIHYNCVGTIEIPTVLPLPIPEVSVNTRKGVVVNYAPCELAV
;
A
#
# COMPACT_ATOMS: atom_id res chain seq x y z
N MET A 1 -11.18 30.79 58.51
CA MET A 1 -9.71 31.02 58.36
C MET A 1 -9.06 30.26 57.19
N LYS A 2 -9.49 29.07 56.77
CA LYS A 2 -8.92 28.35 55.58
C LYS A 2 -9.23 29.01 54.23
N GLN A 3 -10.36 29.67 54.04
CA GLN A 3 -10.72 30.32 52.78
C GLN A 3 -9.93 31.61 52.52
N SER A 4 -9.56 32.39 53.55
CA SER A 4 -8.79 33.63 53.38
C SER A 4 -7.31 33.36 53.02
N ASN A 5 -6.72 32.26 53.49
CA ASN A 5 -5.33 31.89 53.17
C ASN A 5 -5.21 31.36 51.70
N ASN A 6 -6.21 30.63 51.21
CA ASN A 6 -6.23 30.15 49.80
C ASN A 6 -6.37 31.32 48.82
N LYS A 7 -7.16 32.36 49.14
CA LYS A 7 -7.33 33.53 48.29
C LYS A 7 -6.02 34.35 48.18
N LYS A 8 -5.32 34.58 49.31
CA LYS A 8 -4.01 35.25 49.33
C LYS A 8 -2.93 34.48 48.57
N SER A 9 -2.92 33.14 48.62
CA SER A 9 -1.98 32.31 47.90
C SER A 9 -2.26 32.30 46.37
N ARG A 10 -3.54 32.30 45.95
CA ARG A 10 -3.95 32.40 44.56
C ARG A 10 -3.49 33.71 43.94
N ASP A 11 -3.70 34.83 44.61
CA ASP A 11 -3.47 36.18 44.11
C ASP A 11 -1.98 36.47 43.80
N VAL A 12 -1.05 35.72 44.36
CA VAL A 12 0.39 35.83 44.14
C VAL A 12 0.95 34.72 43.22
N THR A 13 0.10 33.80 42.75
CA THR A 13 0.50 32.67 41.89
C THR A 13 0.23 32.95 40.44
N ALA A 14 1.23 32.76 39.59
CA ALA A 14 1.13 32.85 38.13
C ALA A 14 1.60 31.57 37.48
N PHE A 15 0.88 31.13 36.45
CA PHE A 15 1.27 30.00 35.59
C PHE A 15 1.96 30.52 34.35
N LEU A 16 3.10 29.95 34.07
CA LEU A 16 3.94 30.28 32.92
C LEU A 16 3.89 29.11 31.92
N TYR A 17 3.40 29.38 30.72
CA TYR A 17 3.24 28.33 29.72
C TYR A 17 4.23 28.54 28.56
N GLU A 18 5.10 27.55 28.39
CA GLU A 18 6.12 27.51 27.36
C GLU A 18 5.86 26.41 26.35
N ARG A 19 6.00 26.72 25.05
CA ARG A 19 5.80 25.75 23.98
C ARG A 19 6.77 25.94 22.84
N LEU A 20 7.39 24.83 22.39
CA LEU A 20 8.12 24.75 21.12
C LEU A 20 7.40 23.85 20.12
N SER A 21 7.46 24.22 18.85
CA SER A 21 7.01 23.34 17.75
C SER A 21 8.22 22.62 17.14
N ARG A 22 8.00 21.43 16.52
CA ARG A 22 9.05 20.67 15.84
C ARG A 22 9.73 21.41 14.70
N ASP A 23 9.10 22.44 14.17
CA ASP A 23 9.63 23.25 13.05
C ASP A 23 10.67 24.28 13.52
N ASP A 24 10.81 24.52 14.82
CA ASP A 24 11.78 25.48 15.42
C ASP A 24 13.11 24.80 15.83
N ASN A 25 13.28 23.50 15.57
CA ASN A 25 14.47 22.72 15.92
C ASN A 25 15.53 22.73 14.81
N LEU A 26 16.07 23.89 14.51
CA LEU A 26 17.40 24.05 13.93
C LEU A 26 18.33 24.51 15.06
N GLU A 27 19.08 23.54 15.64
CA GLU A 27 20.11 23.71 16.66
C GLU A 27 19.65 24.05 18.10
N GLY A 28 19.58 23.06 18.96
CA GLY A 28 19.64 23.14 20.41
C GLY A 28 18.33 23.38 21.15
N GLU A 29 17.68 22.30 21.54
CA GLU A 29 16.45 22.18 22.35
C GLU A 29 16.39 23.08 23.59
N SER A 30 17.54 23.42 24.16
CA SER A 30 17.63 24.06 25.46
C SER A 30 17.53 25.60 25.39
N TYR A 31 17.87 26.21 24.27
CA TYR A 31 18.07 27.68 24.25
C TYR A 31 16.74 28.44 24.13
N SER A 32 15.79 27.98 23.31
CA SER A 32 14.55 28.70 23.07
C SER A 32 13.55 28.57 24.23
N ILE A 33 13.40 27.40 24.85
CA ILE A 33 12.55 27.21 26.05
C ILE A 33 13.17 27.92 27.25
N GLY A 34 14.49 27.78 27.45
CA GLY A 34 15.20 28.47 28.51
C GLY A 34 15.03 29.99 28.45
N ASN A 35 15.04 30.55 27.23
CA ASN A 35 14.81 31.99 27.03
C ASN A 35 13.35 32.39 27.29
N GLN A 36 12.36 31.55 26.90
CA GLN A 36 10.95 31.78 27.22
C GLN A 36 10.74 31.79 28.74
N LYS A 37 11.28 30.80 29.46
CA LYS A 37 11.20 30.73 30.93
C LYS A 37 11.74 31.98 31.61
N LYS A 38 12.95 32.42 31.22
CA LYS A 38 13.56 33.62 31.77
C LYS A 38 12.74 34.88 31.50
N LEU A 39 12.24 35.01 30.26
CA LEU A 39 11.41 36.16 29.86
C LEU A 39 10.11 36.21 30.68
N LEU A 40 9.35 35.10 30.71
CA LEU A 40 8.08 35.04 31.39
C LEU A 40 8.22 35.20 32.90
N ALA A 41 9.23 34.57 33.50
CA ALA A 41 9.50 34.74 34.94
C ALA A 41 9.90 36.16 35.30
N LYS A 42 10.66 36.89 34.47
CA LYS A 42 11.01 38.28 34.66
C LYS A 42 9.76 39.17 34.65
N VAL A 43 8.92 39.04 33.60
CA VAL A 43 7.70 39.85 33.44
C VAL A 43 6.69 39.55 34.53
N ALA A 44 6.50 38.28 34.93
CA ALA A 44 5.61 37.92 36.00
C ALA A 44 6.03 38.51 37.36
N LYS A 45 7.32 38.52 37.67
CA LYS A 45 7.86 39.17 38.87
C LYS A 45 7.69 40.69 38.83
N GLU A 46 7.93 41.33 37.69
CA GLU A 46 7.70 42.77 37.50
C GLU A 46 6.25 43.17 37.71
N LYS A 47 5.29 42.27 37.37
CA LYS A 47 3.86 42.46 37.61
C LYS A 47 3.36 41.99 38.99
N GLY A 48 4.28 41.63 39.92
CA GLY A 48 4.02 41.39 41.33
C GLY A 48 3.71 39.95 41.72
N TYR A 49 3.89 38.96 40.82
CA TYR A 49 3.69 37.55 41.11
C TYR A 49 4.97 36.94 41.71
N THR A 50 4.82 36.27 42.87
CA THR A 50 5.94 35.71 43.64
C THR A 50 6.03 34.19 43.54
N ASN A 51 4.90 33.53 43.30
CA ASN A 51 4.83 32.08 43.13
C ASN A 51 4.62 31.75 41.64
N LEU A 52 5.67 31.21 40.97
CA LEU A 52 5.67 30.95 39.56
C LEU A 52 5.70 29.44 39.28
N VAL A 53 4.73 28.93 38.54
CA VAL A 53 4.62 27.52 38.15
C VAL A 53 4.74 27.41 36.64
N HIS A 54 5.67 26.58 36.16
CA HIS A 54 5.95 26.39 34.75
C HIS A 54 5.23 25.16 34.19
N PHE A 55 4.60 25.32 33.03
CA PHE A 55 3.97 24.24 32.25
C PHE A 55 4.62 24.19 30.89
N LEU A 56 5.08 23.02 30.48
CA LEU A 56 5.91 22.84 29.30
C LEU A 56 5.32 21.83 28.33
N ASP A 57 5.23 22.20 27.05
CA ASP A 57 4.94 21.28 25.93
C ASP A 57 6.03 21.42 24.85
N ASP A 58 6.97 20.46 24.83
CA ASP A 58 8.05 20.44 23.86
C ASP A 58 7.72 19.54 22.66
N GLY A 59 8.03 20.00 21.46
CA GLY A 59 7.83 19.26 20.22
C GLY A 59 6.36 19.05 19.82
N ILE A 60 5.39 19.71 20.47
CA ILE A 60 3.97 19.55 20.22
C ILE A 60 3.43 20.73 19.41
N SER A 61 2.70 20.41 18.30
CA SER A 61 2.10 21.41 17.43
C SER A 61 0.98 22.20 18.13
N GLY A 62 0.97 23.54 17.95
CA GLY A 62 -0.12 24.38 18.45
C GLY A 62 -1.46 24.25 17.73
N VAL A 63 -1.63 23.27 16.83
CA VAL A 63 -2.89 23.03 16.09
C VAL A 63 -3.89 22.20 16.91
N THR A 64 -3.41 21.40 17.86
CA THR A 64 -4.26 20.57 18.73
C THR A 64 -4.22 21.12 20.15
N MET A 65 -5.34 21.03 20.89
CA MET A 65 -5.42 21.38 22.32
C MET A 65 -5.05 20.20 23.24
N ASP A 66 -4.90 19.03 22.68
CA ASP A 66 -4.54 17.81 23.42
C ASP A 66 -3.02 17.76 23.67
N ARG A 67 -2.58 18.61 24.61
CA ARG A 67 -1.19 18.80 25.02
C ARG A 67 -1.11 18.60 26.53
N PRO A 68 -0.26 17.67 27.03
CA PRO A 68 -0.24 17.29 28.45
C PRO A 68 -0.03 18.47 29.40
N GLY A 69 0.98 19.32 29.12
CA GLY A 69 1.27 20.50 29.97
C GLY A 69 0.15 21.54 29.91
N PHE A 70 -0.43 21.76 28.73
CA PHE A 70 -1.55 22.67 28.58
C PHE A 70 -2.81 22.17 29.30
N VAL A 71 -3.17 20.88 29.15
CA VAL A 71 -4.34 20.28 29.79
C VAL A 71 -4.18 20.32 31.32
N GLU A 72 -2.99 20.02 31.83
CA GLU A 72 -2.69 20.11 33.27
C GLU A 72 -2.83 21.55 33.77
N MET A 73 -2.30 22.53 33.03
CA MET A 73 -2.45 23.94 33.37
C MET A 73 -3.91 24.36 33.45
N ILE A 74 -4.74 24.02 32.46
CA ILE A 74 -6.18 24.35 32.44
C ILE A 74 -6.90 23.70 33.63
N CYS A 75 -6.65 22.43 33.91
CA CYS A 75 -7.23 21.72 35.02
C CYS A 75 -6.88 22.38 36.37
N GLN A 76 -5.65 22.86 36.54
CA GLN A 76 -5.24 23.55 37.77
C GLN A 76 -5.81 24.98 37.86
N LEU A 77 -6.04 25.65 36.72
CA LEU A 77 -6.74 26.95 36.68
C LEU A 77 -8.21 26.80 37.09
N GLU A 78 -8.90 25.77 36.61
CA GLU A 78 -10.28 25.45 37.03
C GLU A 78 -10.38 25.21 38.54
N GLN A 79 -9.33 24.67 39.16
CA GLN A 79 -9.24 24.50 40.62
C GLN A 79 -8.91 25.81 41.35
N GLY A 80 -8.74 26.92 40.66
CA GLY A 80 -8.44 28.23 41.22
C GLY A 80 -7.06 28.35 41.84
N LYS A 81 -6.05 27.64 41.36
CA LYS A 81 -4.70 27.63 41.91
C LYS A 81 -3.83 28.83 41.51
N ALA A 82 -4.21 29.57 40.46
CA ALA A 82 -3.46 30.76 40.03
C ALA A 82 -4.41 31.88 39.60
N ALA A 83 -3.93 33.11 39.69
CA ALA A 83 -4.63 34.33 39.30
C ALA A 83 -4.21 34.84 37.90
N ALA A 84 -3.12 34.34 37.36
CA ALA A 84 -2.63 34.79 36.08
C ALA A 84 -1.96 33.69 35.25
N VAL A 85 -2.03 33.87 33.93
CA VAL A 85 -1.33 33.05 32.94
C VAL A 85 -0.44 33.96 32.11
N PHE A 86 0.83 33.59 31.98
CA PHE A 86 1.82 34.28 31.15
C PHE A 86 2.23 33.40 29.99
N VAL A 87 2.16 33.92 28.78
CA VAL A 87 2.65 33.29 27.55
C VAL A 87 3.54 34.23 26.77
N LYS A 88 4.45 33.70 25.97
CA LYS A 88 5.27 34.55 25.11
C LYS A 88 4.41 35.32 24.10
N ASP A 89 3.53 34.62 23.41
CA ASP A 89 2.58 35.13 22.41
C ASP A 89 1.33 34.24 22.41
N LEU A 90 0.20 34.74 21.85
CA LEU A 90 -1.07 34.01 21.79
C LEU A 90 -0.96 32.68 21.00
N SER A 91 0.00 32.58 20.08
CA SER A 91 0.19 31.36 19.31
C SER A 91 0.66 30.19 20.18
N ARG A 92 1.18 30.46 21.39
CA ARG A 92 1.55 29.42 22.37
C ARG A 92 0.28 28.76 22.94
N LEU A 93 -0.79 29.50 23.19
CA LEU A 93 -2.06 28.94 23.62
C LEU A 93 -2.69 28.04 22.54
N GLY A 94 -2.59 28.46 21.26
CA GLY A 94 -3.10 27.67 20.15
C GLY A 94 -2.99 28.39 18.81
N ARG A 95 -3.13 27.63 17.71
CA ARG A 95 -3.20 28.17 16.34
C ARG A 95 -4.63 28.15 15.77
N ASN A 96 -5.61 27.66 16.55
CA ASN A 96 -7.02 27.69 16.18
C ASN A 96 -7.67 28.90 16.85
N TYR A 97 -8.07 29.88 16.06
CA TYR A 97 -8.61 31.15 16.58
C TYR A 97 -9.90 30.96 17.40
N ILE A 98 -10.76 29.97 17.05
CA ILE A 98 -12.00 29.70 17.78
C ILE A 98 -11.70 29.23 19.20
N GLU A 99 -10.74 28.33 19.36
CA GLU A 99 -10.36 27.78 20.67
C GLU A 99 -9.58 28.79 21.51
N VAL A 100 -8.67 29.56 20.88
CA VAL A 100 -7.94 30.63 21.57
C VAL A 100 -8.91 31.75 21.95
N GLY A 101 -9.85 32.13 21.07
CA GLY A 101 -10.90 33.11 21.36
C GLY A 101 -11.77 32.66 22.55
N ARG A 102 -12.22 31.39 22.58
CA ARG A 102 -12.96 30.85 23.73
C ARG A 102 -12.17 30.91 25.04
N LEU A 103 -10.87 30.66 24.99
CA LEU A 103 -10.01 30.79 26.17
C LEU A 103 -9.90 32.24 26.65
N THR A 104 -9.67 33.17 25.71
CA THR A 104 -9.42 34.57 26.04
C THR A 104 -10.69 35.34 26.38
N GLU A 105 -11.84 35.02 25.75
CA GLU A 105 -13.08 35.74 25.88
C GLU A 105 -14.08 35.11 26.87
N GLU A 106 -14.00 33.77 27.08
CA GLU A 106 -14.90 33.06 27.98
C GLU A 106 -14.16 32.48 29.19
N PHE A 107 -13.15 31.63 28.96
CA PHE A 107 -12.56 30.82 30.02
C PHE A 107 -11.81 31.68 31.04
N PHE A 108 -10.83 32.49 30.62
CA PHE A 108 -10.02 33.30 31.56
C PHE A 108 -10.87 34.37 32.28
N PRO A 109 -11.76 35.12 31.60
CA PRO A 109 -12.63 36.05 32.28
C PRO A 109 -13.58 35.41 33.30
N ASN A 110 -14.21 34.28 32.92
CA ASN A 110 -15.14 33.57 33.82
C ASN A 110 -14.47 33.02 35.09
N HIS A 111 -13.17 32.80 35.08
CA HIS A 111 -12.38 32.30 36.23
C HIS A 111 -11.55 33.40 36.90
N ASP A 112 -11.76 34.68 36.54
CA ASP A 112 -10.98 35.83 37.05
C ASP A 112 -9.46 35.61 36.86
N ILE A 113 -9.02 35.14 35.69
CA ILE A 113 -7.63 34.86 35.37
C ILE A 113 -7.09 35.96 34.44
N ARG A 114 -6.05 36.65 34.89
CA ARG A 114 -5.32 37.61 34.09
C ARG A 114 -4.48 36.88 33.03
N LEU A 115 -4.65 37.21 31.75
CA LEU A 115 -3.81 36.73 30.67
C LEU A 115 -2.82 37.81 30.26
N VAL A 116 -1.51 37.43 30.19
CA VAL A 116 -0.44 38.28 29.69
C VAL A 116 0.30 37.57 28.54
N ALA A 117 0.21 38.11 27.33
CA ALA A 117 0.97 37.65 26.16
C ALA A 117 2.06 38.69 25.85
N VAL A 118 3.30 38.40 26.30
CA VAL A 118 4.38 39.40 26.38
C VAL A 118 4.76 39.99 25.03
N SER A 119 4.98 39.15 24.00
CA SER A 119 5.38 39.62 22.67
C SER A 119 4.22 40.23 21.88
N ASP A 120 2.99 39.94 22.28
CA ASP A 120 1.78 40.48 21.64
C ASP A 120 1.29 41.78 22.31
N ASN A 121 1.96 42.16 23.39
CA ASN A 121 1.58 43.33 24.23
C ASN A 121 0.12 43.28 24.67
N ILE A 122 -0.34 42.08 25.07
CA ILE A 122 -1.68 41.82 25.57
C ILE A 122 -1.60 41.60 27.08
N ASP A 123 -2.41 42.38 27.80
CA ASP A 123 -2.61 42.26 29.23
C ASP A 123 -4.05 42.54 29.55
N THR A 124 -4.81 41.52 29.97
CA THR A 124 -6.24 41.65 30.23
C THR A 124 -6.58 42.57 31.44
N ALA A 125 -5.58 42.89 32.28
CA ALA A 125 -5.78 43.87 33.37
C ALA A 125 -5.65 45.34 32.87
N GLU A 126 -5.08 45.58 31.72
CA GLU A 126 -4.90 46.93 31.14
C GLU A 126 -6.02 47.32 30.18
N GLY A 127 -7.07 46.51 30.07
CA GLY A 127 -8.26 46.73 29.22
C GLY A 127 -8.38 45.66 28.11
N GLU A 128 -9.54 45.61 27.45
CA GLU A 128 -9.81 44.70 26.33
C GLU A 128 -8.92 45.07 25.14
N ASN A 129 -8.15 44.09 24.65
CA ASN A 129 -7.36 44.29 23.43
C ASN A 129 -8.22 43.97 22.19
N GLU A 130 -8.84 44.97 21.60
CA GLU A 130 -9.70 44.87 20.41
C GLU A 130 -9.00 44.22 19.20
N LEU A 131 -7.65 44.17 19.19
CA LEU A 131 -6.88 43.58 18.10
C LEU A 131 -6.62 42.06 18.28
N ALA A 132 -6.92 41.47 19.44
CA ALA A 132 -6.68 40.06 19.69
C ALA A 132 -7.45 39.12 18.73
N PRO A 133 -8.74 39.32 18.45
CA PRO A 133 -9.48 38.51 17.47
C PRO A 133 -8.88 38.61 16.06
N ILE A 134 -8.47 39.81 15.65
CA ILE A 134 -7.87 40.06 14.35
C ILE A 134 -6.52 39.34 14.23
N ARG A 135 -5.68 39.40 15.26
CA ARG A 135 -4.39 38.69 15.31
C ARG A 135 -4.55 37.17 15.27
N ASN A 136 -5.53 36.63 15.95
CA ASN A 136 -5.88 35.21 15.90
C ASN A 136 -6.33 34.79 14.48
N LEU A 137 -7.13 35.61 13.81
CA LEU A 137 -7.55 35.40 12.43
C LEU A 137 -6.36 35.39 11.46
N PHE A 138 -5.39 36.33 11.62
CA PHE A 138 -4.17 36.35 10.82
C PHE A 138 -3.31 35.10 11.04
N ASN A 139 -3.17 34.63 12.28
CA ASN A 139 -2.43 33.41 12.60
C ASN A 139 -3.06 32.17 11.94
N GLU A 140 -4.38 32.08 11.94
CA GLU A 140 -5.09 30.97 11.25
C GLU A 140 -4.92 31.07 9.73
N TRP A 141 -5.10 32.28 9.18
CA TRP A 141 -4.92 32.50 7.75
C TRP A 141 -3.51 32.16 7.29
N TYR A 142 -2.48 32.55 8.06
CA TYR A 142 -1.08 32.23 7.79
C TYR A 142 -0.82 30.72 7.81
N ALA A 143 -1.35 30.01 8.82
CA ALA A 143 -1.24 28.54 8.89
C ALA A 143 -1.93 27.86 7.70
N ARG A 144 -3.07 28.40 7.24
CA ARG A 144 -3.79 27.93 6.05
C ARG A 144 -2.98 28.18 4.78
N ASP A 145 -2.40 29.37 4.63
CA ASP A 145 -1.59 29.74 3.48
C ASP A 145 -0.32 28.87 3.36
N ILE A 146 0.42 28.68 4.45
CA ILE A 146 1.58 27.76 4.48
C ILE A 146 1.17 26.36 4.05
N SER A 147 0.03 25.85 4.58
CA SER A 147 -0.45 24.52 4.21
C SER A 147 -0.82 24.43 2.73
N LYS A 148 -1.44 25.48 2.16
CA LYS A 148 -1.77 25.56 0.73
C LYS A 148 -0.50 25.56 -0.13
N LYS A 149 0.46 26.39 0.19
CA LYS A 149 1.75 26.49 -0.51
C LYS A 149 2.51 25.14 -0.47
N ARG A 150 2.55 24.49 0.71
CA ARG A 150 3.18 23.16 0.87
C ARG A 150 2.47 22.10 0.02
N ARG A 151 1.13 22.12 -0.07
CA ARG A 151 0.38 21.18 -0.93
C ARG A 151 0.68 21.41 -2.42
N ILE A 152 0.76 22.67 -2.86
CA ILE A 152 1.13 23.02 -4.24
C ILE A 152 2.55 22.53 -4.54
N SER A 153 3.53 22.85 -3.68
CA SER A 153 4.91 22.40 -3.82
C SER A 153 5.02 20.87 -3.87
N ASN A 154 4.29 20.17 -2.98
CA ASN A 154 4.25 18.72 -2.97
C ASN A 154 3.62 18.16 -4.27
N LYS A 155 2.57 18.82 -4.79
CA LYS A 155 1.94 18.41 -6.06
C LYS A 155 2.90 18.56 -7.23
N ILE A 156 3.62 19.69 -7.30
CA ILE A 156 4.64 19.92 -8.34
C ILE A 156 5.73 18.85 -8.27
N LYS A 157 6.34 18.64 -7.10
CA LYS A 157 7.39 17.64 -6.89
C LYS A 157 6.91 16.23 -7.22
N GLY A 158 5.73 15.86 -6.72
CA GLY A 158 5.17 14.52 -6.94
C GLY A 158 4.84 14.27 -8.42
N ASN A 159 4.36 15.28 -9.15
CA ASN A 159 4.10 15.19 -10.59
C ASN A 159 5.40 15.22 -11.43
N ALA A 160 6.50 15.73 -10.88
CA ALA A 160 7.82 15.69 -11.49
C ALA A 160 8.57 14.36 -11.26
N GLY A 161 7.96 13.38 -10.59
CA GLY A 161 8.57 12.09 -10.32
C GLY A 161 9.47 12.05 -9.10
N GLU A 162 9.56 13.12 -8.32
CA GLU A 162 10.32 13.10 -7.07
C GLU A 162 9.60 12.22 -6.03
N PRO A 163 10.30 11.33 -5.31
CA PRO A 163 9.68 10.48 -4.30
C PRO A 163 9.19 11.33 -3.11
N MET A 164 7.89 11.26 -2.85
CA MET A 164 7.23 12.01 -1.77
C MET A 164 7.44 11.39 -0.38
N GLY A 165 8.00 10.19 -0.31
CA GLY A 165 8.17 9.41 0.90
C GLY A 165 9.61 9.05 1.20
N GLN A 166 9.79 8.36 2.34
CA GLN A 166 11.04 7.69 2.64
C GLN A 166 11.13 6.39 1.83
N PRO A 167 12.34 5.97 1.40
CA PRO A 167 12.53 4.71 0.69
C PRO A 167 11.98 3.53 1.50
N PRO A 168 11.34 2.53 0.85
CA PRO A 168 10.94 1.31 1.54
C PRO A 168 12.15 0.49 2.01
N TYR A 169 11.89 -0.55 2.81
CA TYR A 169 12.93 -1.49 3.24
C TYR A 169 13.54 -2.18 2.01
N GLY A 170 14.86 -2.21 1.89
CA GLY A 170 15.57 -2.65 0.69
C GLY A 170 16.16 -1.52 -0.14
N TYR A 171 15.73 -0.28 0.13
CA TYR A 171 16.28 0.92 -0.49
C TYR A 171 16.75 1.94 0.54
N ILE A 172 17.75 2.71 0.18
CA ILE A 172 18.24 3.89 0.89
C ILE A 172 18.24 5.09 -0.06
N LYS A 173 18.30 6.30 0.50
CA LYS A 173 18.51 7.50 -0.32
C LYS A 173 19.94 7.54 -0.81
N ASP A 174 20.15 7.93 -2.07
CA ASP A 174 21.49 8.20 -2.58
C ASP A 174 22.12 9.36 -1.79
N PRO A 175 23.32 9.16 -1.22
CA PRO A 175 24.04 10.23 -0.54
C PRO A 175 24.32 11.44 -1.42
N ASN A 176 24.50 11.26 -2.74
CA ASN A 176 24.81 12.32 -3.69
C ASN A 176 23.55 13.00 -4.24
N ASP A 177 22.44 12.27 -4.35
CA ASP A 177 21.13 12.81 -4.76
C ASP A 177 20.00 12.24 -3.90
N PRO A 178 19.58 12.94 -2.84
CA PRO A 178 18.51 12.49 -1.94
C PRO A 178 17.14 12.28 -2.61
N LYS A 179 16.99 12.67 -3.88
CA LYS A 179 15.77 12.44 -4.67
C LYS A 179 15.76 11.06 -5.32
N HIS A 180 16.90 10.38 -5.42
CA HIS A 180 17.02 9.03 -5.93
C HIS A 180 17.16 8.01 -4.81
N TRP A 181 16.71 6.78 -5.11
CA TRP A 181 16.86 5.64 -4.23
C TRP A 181 17.85 4.64 -4.83
N ILE A 182 18.74 4.13 -4.00
CA ILE A 182 19.69 3.08 -4.35
C ILE A 182 19.38 1.82 -3.56
N VAL A 183 19.73 0.66 -4.12
CA VAL A 183 19.51 -0.64 -3.49
C VAL A 183 20.43 -0.79 -2.27
N ASP A 184 19.86 -1.22 -1.15
CA ASP A 184 20.59 -1.71 0.02
C ASP A 184 20.65 -3.23 -0.05
N ASP A 185 21.76 -3.77 -0.52
CA ASP A 185 21.91 -5.21 -0.86
C ASP A 185 21.52 -6.14 0.28
N GLU A 186 21.90 -5.81 1.53
CA GLU A 186 21.59 -6.62 2.70
C GLU A 186 20.07 -6.71 2.94
N ALA A 187 19.40 -5.58 2.92
CA ALA A 187 17.95 -5.52 3.07
C ALA A 187 17.21 -6.05 1.83
N ALA A 188 17.75 -5.82 0.62
CA ALA A 188 17.20 -6.32 -0.63
C ALA A 188 17.20 -7.85 -0.72
N GLN A 189 18.22 -8.52 -0.19
CA GLN A 189 18.25 -10.00 -0.09
C GLN A 189 17.06 -10.52 0.72
N VAL A 190 16.71 -9.88 1.82
CA VAL A 190 15.55 -10.26 2.63
C VAL A 190 14.25 -10.05 1.83
N VAL A 191 14.12 -8.94 1.09
CA VAL A 191 12.96 -8.70 0.21
C VAL A 191 12.85 -9.78 -0.86
N ARG A 192 13.94 -10.10 -1.59
CA ARG A 192 13.97 -11.16 -2.59
C ARG A 192 13.58 -12.52 -1.99
N ARG A 193 14.06 -12.82 -0.78
CA ARG A 193 13.70 -14.04 -0.04
C ARG A 193 12.21 -14.10 0.28
N VAL A 194 11.60 -13.00 0.73
CA VAL A 194 10.15 -12.93 1.02
C VAL A 194 9.34 -13.25 -0.25
N TYR A 195 9.73 -12.69 -1.40
CA TYR A 195 9.08 -12.98 -2.68
C TYR A 195 9.28 -14.43 -3.12
N SER A 196 10.50 -15.01 -2.99
CA SER A 196 10.77 -16.42 -3.31
C SER A 196 9.90 -17.35 -2.47
N MET A 197 9.86 -17.17 -1.16
CA MET A 197 9.02 -17.97 -0.27
C MET A 197 7.52 -17.85 -0.61
N THR A 198 7.07 -16.66 -1.03
CA THR A 198 5.67 -16.48 -1.48
C THR A 198 5.39 -17.28 -2.76
N LEU A 199 6.32 -17.31 -3.72
CA LEU A 199 6.24 -18.14 -4.93
C LEU A 199 6.27 -19.63 -4.63
N GLU A 200 7.02 -20.05 -3.62
CA GLU A 200 7.05 -21.41 -3.10
C GLU A 200 5.74 -21.78 -2.38
N GLY A 201 4.87 -20.81 -2.15
CA GLY A 201 3.54 -21.01 -1.59
C GLY A 201 3.45 -20.84 -0.07
N PHE A 202 4.46 -20.28 0.59
CA PHE A 202 4.39 -19.93 2.01
C PHE A 202 3.39 -18.78 2.22
N GLY A 203 2.59 -18.88 3.27
CA GLY A 203 1.72 -17.78 3.72
C GLY A 203 2.51 -16.72 4.49
N THR A 204 1.97 -15.51 4.60
CA THR A 204 2.63 -14.38 5.27
C THR A 204 3.01 -14.66 6.73
N GLU A 205 2.22 -15.45 7.46
CA GLU A 205 2.54 -15.88 8.83
C GLU A 205 3.71 -16.88 8.87
N GLN A 206 3.74 -17.80 7.91
CA GLN A 206 4.82 -18.78 7.80
C GLN A 206 6.14 -18.13 7.42
N ILE A 207 6.11 -17.15 6.50
CA ILE A 207 7.28 -16.35 6.13
C ILE A 207 7.78 -15.57 7.34
N ALA A 208 6.89 -14.93 8.11
CA ALA A 208 7.25 -14.20 9.32
C ALA A 208 7.91 -15.13 10.36
N ALA A 209 7.31 -16.30 10.62
CA ALA A 209 7.87 -17.29 11.54
C ALA A 209 9.22 -17.84 11.09
N GLN A 210 9.43 -18.04 9.78
CA GLN A 210 10.71 -18.52 9.25
C GLN A 210 11.81 -17.46 9.38
N LEU A 211 11.49 -16.17 9.08
CA LEU A 211 12.44 -15.08 9.25
C LEU A 211 12.80 -14.85 10.73
N GLU A 212 11.83 -15.03 11.63
CA GLU A 212 12.06 -14.96 13.08
C GLU A 212 12.97 -16.11 13.53
N LYS A 213 12.75 -17.34 13.05
CA LYS A 213 13.57 -18.51 13.36
C LYS A 213 15.02 -18.37 12.86
N ASP A 214 15.21 -17.66 11.75
CA ASP A 214 16.52 -17.43 11.14
C ASP A 214 17.18 -16.14 11.68
N ASP A 215 16.65 -15.57 12.79
CA ASP A 215 17.12 -14.36 13.47
C ASP A 215 17.31 -13.12 12.55
N VAL A 216 16.51 -13.03 11.49
CA VAL A 216 16.56 -11.91 10.56
C VAL A 216 15.97 -10.66 11.23
N LEU A 217 16.71 -9.53 11.21
CA LEU A 217 16.25 -8.27 11.77
C LEU A 217 15.01 -7.75 11.03
N THR A 218 14.02 -7.29 11.81
CA THR A 218 12.86 -6.59 11.23
C THR A 218 13.29 -5.28 10.56
N PRO A 219 12.55 -4.75 9.59
CA PRO A 219 12.89 -3.48 8.92
C PRO A 219 13.16 -2.33 9.90
N ARG A 220 12.40 -2.27 11.01
CA ARG A 220 12.59 -1.25 12.03
C ARG A 220 13.90 -1.42 12.79
N ALA A 221 14.23 -2.65 13.20
CA ALA A 221 15.47 -2.95 13.89
C ALA A 221 16.68 -2.71 12.99
N TYR A 222 16.59 -3.13 11.74
CA TYR A 222 17.61 -2.90 10.73
C TYR A 222 17.91 -1.41 10.50
N TRP A 223 16.88 -0.56 10.36
CA TRP A 223 17.11 0.88 10.23
C TRP A 223 17.75 1.50 11.46
N LEU A 224 17.44 1.01 12.66
CA LEU A 224 18.09 1.45 13.88
C LEU A 224 19.58 1.12 13.90
N THR A 225 20.01 -0.05 13.38
CA THR A 225 21.44 -0.38 13.26
C THR A 225 22.17 0.54 12.28
N LYS A 226 21.48 1.03 11.25
CA LYS A 226 22.01 2.04 10.29
C LYS A 226 21.88 3.49 10.81
N GLY A 227 21.46 3.71 12.06
CA GLY A 227 21.29 5.05 12.64
C GLY A 227 20.03 5.79 12.15
N ILE A 228 19.16 5.16 11.37
CA ILE A 228 17.96 5.78 10.80
C ILE A 228 16.79 5.62 11.78
N LYS A 229 16.44 6.69 12.47
CA LYS A 229 15.27 6.74 13.36
C LYS A 229 14.00 6.94 12.52
N ARG A 230 13.09 5.98 12.54
CA ARG A 230 11.76 6.12 11.91
C ARG A 230 10.68 6.21 13.00
N PRO A 231 9.69 7.12 12.85
CA PRO A 231 8.61 7.24 13.83
C PRO A 231 7.79 5.95 13.82
N GLY A 232 7.59 5.36 14.99
CA GLY A 232 6.76 4.18 15.19
C GLY A 232 5.91 4.35 16.43
N LYS A 233 4.59 4.14 16.28
CA LYS A 233 3.68 4.03 17.43
C LYS A 233 3.65 2.57 17.86
N GLY A 234 4.08 2.26 19.06
CA GLY A 234 3.95 0.92 19.62
C GLY A 234 5.01 0.56 20.66
N LYS A 235 4.72 -0.47 21.45
CA LYS A 235 5.64 -1.05 22.42
C LYS A 235 6.87 -1.59 21.68
N GLN A 236 8.02 -1.51 22.30
CA GLN A 236 9.27 -2.06 21.81
C GLN A 236 9.12 -3.59 21.72
N GLN A 237 9.18 -4.13 20.49
CA GLN A 237 9.14 -5.58 20.25
C GLN A 237 10.57 -6.10 20.04
N PRO A 238 10.81 -7.40 20.24
CA PRO A 238 12.09 -8.00 19.92
C PRO A 238 12.54 -7.66 18.50
N PRO A 239 13.83 -7.45 18.24
CA PRO A 239 14.35 -6.97 16.96
C PRO A 239 14.09 -7.91 15.79
N THR A 240 13.91 -9.19 16.07
CA THR A 240 13.66 -10.26 15.08
C THR A 240 12.20 -10.69 14.99
N LYS A 241 11.29 -10.05 15.76
CA LYS A 241 9.87 -10.41 15.81
C LYS A 241 9.11 -9.91 14.58
N TRP A 242 9.07 -10.72 13.53
CA TRP A 242 8.34 -10.41 12.31
C TRP A 242 6.82 -10.59 12.47
N ASN A 243 6.05 -9.73 11.82
CA ASN A 243 4.59 -9.80 11.77
C ASN A 243 4.11 -10.03 10.34
N SER A 244 3.03 -10.79 10.17
CA SER A 244 2.42 -11.03 8.85
C SER A 244 2.00 -9.74 8.14
N SER A 245 1.62 -8.69 8.89
CA SER A 245 1.32 -7.37 8.35
C SER A 245 2.52 -6.69 7.69
N THR A 246 3.73 -6.87 8.23
CA THR A 246 4.97 -6.35 7.64
C THR A 246 5.28 -7.07 6.33
N ILE A 247 5.15 -8.40 6.30
CA ILE A 247 5.30 -9.21 5.08
C ILE A 247 4.25 -8.79 4.04
N THR A 248 2.99 -8.67 4.43
CA THR A 248 1.91 -8.21 3.55
C THR A 248 2.23 -6.85 2.93
N LYS A 249 2.77 -5.91 3.73
CA LYS A 249 3.18 -4.60 3.26
C LYS A 249 4.33 -4.70 2.26
N ILE A 250 5.39 -5.48 2.56
CA ILE A 250 6.51 -5.70 1.62
C ILE A 250 5.97 -6.24 0.29
N LEU A 251 5.13 -7.26 0.30
CA LEU A 251 4.57 -7.85 -0.91
C LEU A 251 3.62 -6.91 -1.69
N SER A 252 3.10 -5.83 -1.07
CA SER A 252 2.18 -4.89 -1.73
C SER A 252 2.85 -3.68 -2.39
N LEU A 253 4.13 -3.48 -2.15
CA LEU A 253 4.85 -2.30 -2.62
C LEU A 253 5.34 -2.50 -4.05
N GLN A 254 4.72 -1.81 -5.00
CA GLN A 254 5.14 -1.81 -6.41
C GLN A 254 6.49 -1.09 -6.61
N GLU A 255 6.91 -0.29 -5.65
CA GLU A 255 8.21 0.38 -5.65
C GLU A 255 9.39 -0.58 -5.75
N TYR A 256 9.21 -1.86 -5.40
CA TYR A 256 10.25 -2.88 -5.60
C TYR A 256 10.52 -3.23 -7.07
N CYS A 257 9.62 -2.86 -7.98
CA CYS A 257 9.82 -2.99 -9.42
C CYS A 257 10.59 -1.83 -10.06
N GLY A 258 11.12 -0.90 -9.26
CA GLY A 258 11.80 0.29 -9.76
C GLY A 258 10.88 1.52 -9.93
N ASP A 259 9.61 1.41 -9.52
CA ASP A 259 8.61 2.45 -9.72
C ASP A 259 8.55 3.43 -8.53
N ILE A 260 8.20 4.68 -8.82
CA ILE A 260 7.83 5.67 -7.80
C ILE A 260 6.33 5.89 -7.87
N LEU A 261 5.64 5.69 -6.73
CA LEU A 261 4.21 5.91 -6.61
C LEU A 261 3.93 7.05 -5.65
N ASN A 262 3.42 8.14 -6.18
CA ASN A 262 3.08 9.33 -5.43
C ASN A 262 1.55 9.44 -5.20
N PHE A 263 1.15 10.24 -4.21
CA PHE A 263 -0.24 10.55 -3.85
C PHE A 263 -1.10 9.36 -3.45
N LYS A 264 -0.52 8.28 -2.92
CA LYS A 264 -1.26 7.13 -2.35
C LYS A 264 -2.23 7.53 -1.24
N THR A 265 -1.92 8.61 -0.51
CA THR A 265 -2.74 9.11 0.59
C THR A 265 -2.85 10.62 0.55
N TYR A 266 -3.97 11.16 1.03
CA TYR A 266 -4.19 12.59 1.19
C TYR A 266 -4.76 12.93 2.57
N SER A 267 -4.74 14.20 2.95
CA SER A 267 -5.43 14.71 4.14
C SER A 267 -6.48 15.74 3.75
N LYS A 268 -7.69 15.68 4.35
CA LYS A 268 -8.81 16.58 4.00
C LYS A 268 -8.46 18.05 4.26
N SER A 269 -7.83 18.35 5.39
CA SER A 269 -7.52 19.72 5.76
C SER A 269 -6.18 19.81 6.53
N TYR A 270 -5.68 21.03 6.72
CA TYR A 270 -4.50 21.27 7.55
C TYR A 270 -4.75 21.04 9.06
N LYS A 271 -6.01 21.17 9.49
CA LYS A 271 -6.44 20.87 10.87
C LYS A 271 -6.59 19.36 11.09
N ASN A 272 -7.09 18.61 10.08
CA ASN A 272 -7.28 17.17 10.16
C ASN A 272 -6.11 16.46 9.48
N LYS A 273 -5.15 16.00 10.29
CA LYS A 273 -3.94 15.29 9.82
C LYS A 273 -4.17 13.80 9.54
N LYS A 274 -5.41 13.29 9.71
CA LYS A 274 -5.73 11.89 9.38
C LYS A 274 -5.45 11.66 7.89
N ARG A 275 -4.58 10.70 7.61
CA ARG A 275 -4.33 10.23 6.24
C ARG A 275 -5.48 9.35 5.79
N ILE A 276 -5.95 9.60 4.60
CA ILE A 276 -6.99 8.86 3.91
C ILE A 276 -6.34 8.27 2.68
N ASP A 277 -6.59 6.98 2.43
CA ASP A 277 -6.11 6.33 1.21
C ASP A 277 -6.80 6.95 0.00
N ASN A 278 -6.02 7.20 -1.03
CA ASN A 278 -6.49 7.73 -2.29
C ASN A 278 -6.81 6.57 -3.23
N ASP A 279 -7.79 6.75 -4.10
CA ASP A 279 -8.10 5.77 -5.13
C ASP A 279 -6.89 5.57 -6.04
N CYS A 280 -6.64 4.33 -6.47
CA CYS A 280 -5.48 3.99 -7.30
C CYS A 280 -5.41 4.82 -8.60
N GLU A 281 -6.56 5.23 -9.11
CA GLU A 281 -6.70 6.08 -10.29
C GLU A 281 -6.09 7.48 -10.13
N ASN A 282 -6.01 7.97 -8.89
CA ASN A 282 -5.43 9.27 -8.55
C ASN A 282 -3.94 9.18 -8.16
N TRP A 283 -3.36 7.98 -8.22
CA TRP A 283 -1.93 7.81 -8.00
C TRP A 283 -1.16 8.27 -9.23
N VAL A 284 -0.01 8.88 -9.00
CA VAL A 284 0.93 9.20 -10.08
C VAL A 284 2.07 8.21 -10.00
N VAL A 285 2.21 7.41 -11.08
CA VAL A 285 3.19 6.32 -11.16
C VAL A 285 4.24 6.68 -12.20
N PHE A 286 5.49 6.63 -11.80
CA PHE A 286 6.65 6.73 -12.68
C PHE A 286 7.35 5.38 -12.68
N GLN A 287 7.45 4.77 -13.86
CA GLN A 287 8.03 3.44 -14.02
C GLN A 287 9.55 3.53 -14.20
N ASP A 288 10.26 2.51 -13.70
CA ASP A 288 11.70 2.29 -13.92
C ASP A 288 12.60 3.50 -13.56
N VAL A 289 12.27 4.21 -12.47
CA VAL A 289 13.02 5.39 -12.01
C VAL A 289 14.27 5.00 -11.21
N HIS A 290 14.26 3.84 -10.57
CA HIS A 290 15.38 3.33 -9.79
C HIS A 290 15.58 1.83 -10.04
N GLU A 291 16.71 1.29 -9.61
CA GLU A 291 17.01 -0.13 -9.79
C GLU A 291 15.98 -1.03 -9.12
N ALA A 292 15.44 -1.99 -9.87
CA ALA A 292 14.44 -2.93 -9.37
C ALA A 292 15.08 -4.01 -8.48
N ILE A 293 14.53 -4.21 -7.28
CA ILE A 293 14.88 -5.37 -6.43
C ILE A 293 14.18 -6.62 -6.89
N ILE A 294 12.96 -6.48 -7.40
CA ILE A 294 12.08 -7.56 -7.86
C ILE A 294 11.67 -7.28 -9.30
N GLU A 295 11.83 -8.26 -10.16
CA GLU A 295 11.33 -8.20 -11.54
C GLU A 295 9.81 -7.97 -11.54
N ARG A 296 9.31 -7.09 -12.39
CA ARG A 296 7.88 -6.75 -12.52
C ARG A 296 7.01 -8.00 -12.68
N ALA A 297 7.49 -8.91 -13.47
CA ALA A 297 6.90 -10.22 -13.70
C ALA A 297 6.66 -11.03 -12.41
N VAL A 298 7.65 -11.07 -11.54
CA VAL A 298 7.58 -11.75 -10.23
C VAL A 298 6.60 -11.04 -9.30
N TYR A 299 6.61 -9.71 -9.31
CA TYR A 299 5.66 -8.90 -8.55
C TYR A 299 4.21 -9.20 -8.94
N GLU A 300 3.90 -9.17 -10.24
CA GLU A 300 2.55 -9.43 -10.76
C GLU A 300 2.07 -10.84 -10.40
N GLN A 301 2.91 -11.85 -10.55
CA GLN A 301 2.59 -13.23 -10.14
C GLN A 301 2.23 -13.31 -8.66
N VAL A 302 2.99 -12.62 -7.80
CA VAL A 302 2.72 -12.57 -6.36
C VAL A 302 1.39 -11.87 -6.08
N GLN A 303 1.06 -10.76 -6.79
CA GLN A 303 -0.22 -10.07 -6.60
C GLN A 303 -1.41 -10.96 -7.01
N GLN A 304 -1.34 -11.67 -8.13
CA GLN A 304 -2.39 -12.60 -8.57
C GLN A 304 -2.65 -13.71 -7.54
N LYS A 305 -1.59 -14.19 -6.88
CA LYS A 305 -1.69 -15.24 -5.86
C LYS A 305 -2.26 -14.76 -4.54
N ARG A 306 -1.95 -13.52 -4.11
CA ARG A 306 -2.38 -13.00 -2.81
C ARG A 306 -3.89 -13.01 -2.59
N GLY A 307 -4.69 -12.86 -3.63
CA GLY A 307 -6.16 -12.89 -3.58
C GLY A 307 -6.77 -14.29 -3.53
N LYS A 308 -6.06 -15.31 -4.00
CA LYS A 308 -6.63 -16.64 -4.29
C LYS A 308 -6.34 -17.71 -3.22
N ILE A 309 -5.35 -17.54 -2.36
CA ILE A 309 -4.88 -18.61 -1.47
C ILE A 309 -5.39 -18.42 -0.03
N ARG A 310 -6.52 -19.00 0.29
CA ARG A 310 -6.89 -19.35 1.68
C ARG A 310 -6.43 -20.78 1.97
N LYS A 311 -5.19 -20.96 2.45
CA LYS A 311 -4.71 -22.25 2.91
C LYS A 311 -5.33 -22.56 4.28
N ARG A 312 -6.23 -23.56 4.35
CA ARG A 312 -6.61 -24.13 5.64
C ARG A 312 -5.45 -24.97 6.16
N ARG A 313 -5.14 -24.82 7.45
CA ARG A 313 -4.19 -25.72 8.15
C ARG A 313 -4.78 -27.14 8.15
N THR A 314 -3.96 -28.12 7.79
CA THR A 314 -4.30 -29.52 8.06
C THR A 314 -4.10 -29.80 9.55
N ASN A 315 -4.77 -30.82 10.10
CA ASN A 315 -4.70 -31.16 11.52
C ASN A 315 -3.26 -31.46 12.00
N ASN A 316 -2.35 -31.83 11.10
CA ASN A 316 -0.95 -32.16 11.41
C ASN A 316 0.07 -31.12 10.87
N GLY A 317 -0.38 -29.97 10.36
CA GLY A 317 0.52 -28.94 9.82
C GLY A 317 1.19 -29.29 8.49
N GLU A 318 0.92 -30.46 7.90
CA GLU A 318 1.49 -30.89 6.64
C GLU A 318 0.84 -30.15 5.46
N HIS A 319 1.64 -29.59 4.57
CA HIS A 319 1.19 -28.88 3.38
C HIS A 319 1.58 -29.66 2.13
N ASN A 320 0.62 -29.88 1.22
CA ASN A 320 0.91 -30.45 -0.08
C ASN A 320 0.99 -29.33 -1.13
N MET A 321 1.90 -29.49 -2.12
CA MET A 321 2.15 -28.48 -3.16
C MET A 321 0.90 -28.18 -4.03
N PHE A 322 -0.04 -29.12 -4.15
CA PHE A 322 -1.29 -28.95 -4.90
C PHE A 322 -2.41 -28.27 -4.09
N SER A 323 -2.20 -28.02 -2.79
CA SER A 323 -3.21 -27.41 -1.94
C SER A 323 -3.62 -26.01 -2.45
N GLY A 324 -4.90 -25.83 -2.78
CA GLY A 324 -5.44 -24.58 -3.33
C GLY A 324 -5.38 -24.46 -4.85
N LEU A 325 -4.76 -25.42 -5.56
CA LEU A 325 -4.71 -25.46 -7.02
C LEU A 325 -5.80 -26.37 -7.63
N LEU A 326 -6.30 -27.35 -6.85
CA LEU A 326 -7.26 -28.32 -7.33
C LEU A 326 -8.71 -27.83 -7.17
N VAL A 327 -9.46 -27.89 -8.25
CA VAL A 327 -10.87 -27.46 -8.31
C VAL A 327 -11.70 -28.59 -8.86
N CYS A 328 -12.90 -28.77 -8.30
CA CYS A 328 -13.87 -29.73 -8.81
C CYS A 328 -14.43 -29.24 -10.15
N ALA A 329 -14.40 -30.07 -11.19
CA ALA A 329 -14.94 -29.72 -12.51
C ALA A 329 -16.45 -29.48 -12.50
N ASP A 330 -17.22 -30.18 -11.63
CA ASP A 330 -18.67 -30.12 -11.60
C ASP A 330 -19.18 -28.91 -10.79
N CYS A 331 -18.64 -28.68 -9.59
CA CYS A 331 -19.17 -27.67 -8.68
C CYS A 331 -18.26 -26.45 -8.47
N GLY A 332 -17.09 -26.40 -9.09
CA GLY A 332 -16.14 -25.28 -8.99
C GLY A 332 -15.48 -25.11 -7.61
N SER A 333 -15.74 -25.98 -6.64
CA SER A 333 -15.18 -25.88 -5.30
C SER A 333 -13.80 -26.50 -5.19
N ASN A 334 -12.98 -25.96 -4.28
CA ASN A 334 -11.64 -26.51 -4.04
C ASN A 334 -11.69 -27.94 -3.50
N LEU A 335 -10.73 -28.76 -3.91
CA LEU A 335 -10.48 -30.05 -3.31
C LEU A 335 -9.63 -29.87 -2.04
N HIS A 336 -9.93 -30.67 -1.01
CA HIS A 336 -9.22 -30.67 0.26
C HIS A 336 -8.26 -31.84 0.36
N PHE A 337 -7.10 -31.58 0.96
CA PHE A 337 -6.04 -32.56 1.21
C PHE A 337 -6.39 -33.45 2.40
N HIS A 338 -6.18 -34.74 2.23
CA HIS A 338 -6.40 -35.78 3.24
C HIS A 338 -5.32 -36.85 3.15
N PHE A 339 -5.18 -37.60 4.23
CA PHE A 339 -4.42 -38.84 4.27
C PHE A 339 -5.28 -39.98 4.79
N ASN A 340 -4.97 -41.20 4.37
CA ASN A 340 -5.71 -42.38 4.83
C ASN A 340 -5.34 -42.68 6.27
N GLN A 341 -6.34 -42.84 7.16
CA GLN A 341 -6.09 -43.14 8.58
C GLN A 341 -5.42 -44.51 8.80
N GLY A 342 -5.71 -45.51 7.95
CA GLY A 342 -5.12 -46.84 8.03
C GLY A 342 -3.75 -46.94 7.36
N ASN A 343 -3.42 -46.05 6.44
CA ASN A 343 -2.10 -45.96 5.77
C ASN A 343 -1.77 -44.49 5.46
N PRO A 344 -1.04 -43.80 6.34
CA PRO A 344 -0.72 -42.36 6.19
C PRO A 344 0.09 -42.03 4.93
N GLU A 345 0.77 -43.00 4.31
CA GLU A 345 1.49 -42.82 3.05
C GLU A 345 0.56 -42.55 1.87
N ILE A 346 -0.72 -42.96 1.97
CA ILE A 346 -1.71 -42.69 0.93
C ILE A 346 -2.33 -41.31 1.18
N LYS A 347 -1.84 -40.34 0.41
CA LYS A 347 -2.31 -38.93 0.41
C LYS A 347 -3.22 -38.69 -0.78
N TYR A 348 -4.30 -37.95 -0.56
CA TYR A 348 -5.29 -37.70 -1.61
C TYR A 348 -6.04 -36.39 -1.41
N PHE A 349 -6.72 -35.97 -2.47
CA PHE A 349 -7.66 -34.85 -2.45
C PHE A 349 -9.07 -35.32 -2.77
N ASN A 350 -10.06 -34.63 -2.22
CA ASN A 350 -11.46 -34.82 -2.56
C ASN A 350 -12.26 -33.51 -2.52
N CYS A 351 -13.41 -33.50 -3.21
CA CYS A 351 -14.27 -32.33 -3.31
C CYS A 351 -14.80 -31.91 -1.92
N SER A 352 -14.61 -30.64 -1.58
CA SER A 352 -15.04 -30.07 -0.30
C SER A 352 -16.56 -30.02 -0.13
N ASN A 353 -17.31 -29.80 -1.23
CA ASN A 353 -18.76 -29.72 -1.20
C ASN A 353 -19.41 -31.10 -1.05
N TYR A 354 -18.87 -32.12 -1.71
CA TYR A 354 -19.35 -33.49 -1.53
C TYR A 354 -19.12 -33.97 -0.08
N LYS A 355 -17.91 -33.81 0.43
CA LYS A 355 -17.58 -34.23 1.81
C LYS A 355 -18.30 -33.39 2.87
N GLY A 356 -18.57 -32.13 2.60
CA GLY A 356 -19.36 -31.23 3.47
C GLY A 356 -20.86 -31.46 3.40
N ASN A 357 -21.34 -32.43 2.62
CA ASN A 357 -22.75 -32.76 2.40
C ASN A 357 -23.63 -31.54 2.04
N ARG A 358 -23.09 -30.64 1.20
CA ARG A 358 -23.77 -29.39 0.80
C ARG A 358 -24.75 -29.55 -0.37
N GLY A 359 -24.90 -30.76 -0.90
CA GLY A 359 -25.84 -31.08 -1.98
C GLY A 359 -25.51 -30.49 -3.36
N THR A 360 -24.39 -29.80 -3.51
CA THR A 360 -24.00 -29.13 -4.75
C THR A 360 -23.04 -29.94 -5.61
N CYS A 361 -22.60 -31.10 -5.14
CA CYS A 361 -21.74 -32.03 -5.88
C CYS A 361 -22.18 -33.45 -5.65
N THR A 362 -22.25 -34.23 -6.71
CA THR A 362 -22.77 -35.61 -6.70
C THR A 362 -21.68 -36.65 -6.50
N SER A 363 -20.40 -36.30 -6.65
CA SER A 363 -19.28 -37.23 -6.64
C SER A 363 -18.13 -36.74 -5.77
N THR A 364 -17.30 -37.68 -5.29
CA THR A 364 -16.13 -37.40 -4.42
C THR A 364 -15.04 -36.67 -5.13
N HIS A 365 -14.88 -36.76 -6.44
CA HIS A 365 -13.74 -36.25 -7.22
C HIS A 365 -12.42 -36.56 -6.51
N TYR A 366 -12.25 -37.85 -6.19
CA TYR A 366 -11.10 -38.35 -5.47
C TYR A 366 -9.90 -38.42 -6.41
N VAL A 367 -8.74 -37.92 -5.98
CA VAL A 367 -7.48 -38.03 -6.73
C VAL A 367 -6.30 -38.19 -5.78
N ARG A 368 -5.40 -39.12 -6.07
CA ARG A 368 -4.21 -39.37 -5.26
C ARG A 368 -3.09 -38.38 -5.59
N VAL A 369 -2.28 -38.08 -4.59
CA VAL A 369 -1.18 -37.11 -4.73
C VAL A 369 -0.08 -37.63 -5.64
N ASP A 370 0.34 -38.90 -5.46
CA ASP A 370 1.37 -39.56 -6.29
C ASP A 370 0.96 -39.55 -7.79
N PHE A 371 -0.31 -39.82 -8.08
CA PHE A 371 -0.87 -39.71 -9.41
C PHE A 371 -0.78 -38.29 -9.96
N LEU A 372 -1.16 -37.30 -9.17
CA LEU A 372 -1.08 -35.88 -9.57
C LEU A 372 0.37 -35.45 -9.87
N GLU A 373 1.32 -35.86 -9.04
CA GLU A 373 2.74 -35.53 -9.23
C GLU A 373 3.26 -36.04 -10.56
N GLU A 374 2.98 -37.27 -10.90
CA GLU A 374 3.46 -37.91 -12.14
C GLU A 374 2.74 -37.33 -13.37
N VAL A 375 1.42 -37.19 -13.36
CA VAL A 375 0.65 -36.67 -14.49
C VAL A 375 1.01 -35.23 -14.77
N VAL A 376 1.03 -34.39 -13.74
CA VAL A 376 1.35 -32.96 -13.91
C VAL A 376 2.80 -32.77 -14.36
N LEU A 377 3.74 -33.53 -13.82
CA LEU A 377 5.13 -33.51 -14.27
C LEU A 377 5.24 -33.95 -15.74
N GLY A 378 4.52 -35.02 -16.11
CA GLY A 378 4.46 -35.52 -17.50
C GLY A 378 3.93 -34.46 -18.47
N GLU A 379 2.83 -33.80 -18.13
CA GLU A 379 2.25 -32.74 -18.96
C GLU A 379 3.13 -31.48 -19.04
N ILE A 380 3.80 -31.08 -17.96
CA ILE A 380 4.75 -29.97 -17.99
C ILE A 380 5.95 -30.33 -18.89
N ARG A 381 6.46 -31.56 -18.83
CA ARG A 381 7.53 -32.03 -19.72
C ARG A 381 7.07 -32.05 -21.19
N ARG A 382 5.84 -32.46 -21.44
CA ARG A 382 5.24 -32.44 -22.79
C ARG A 382 5.13 -31.01 -23.31
N LEU A 383 4.63 -30.09 -22.49
CA LEU A 383 4.55 -28.66 -22.80
C LEU A 383 5.93 -28.06 -23.10
N THR A 384 6.94 -28.37 -22.27
CA THR A 384 8.30 -27.83 -22.49
C THR A 384 8.97 -28.41 -23.72
N LYS A 385 8.71 -29.69 -24.07
CA LYS A 385 9.14 -30.27 -25.34
C LYS A 385 8.44 -29.63 -26.52
N PHE A 386 7.13 -29.37 -26.41
CA PHE A 386 6.37 -28.65 -27.43
C PHE A 386 6.97 -27.28 -27.69
N ALA A 387 7.23 -26.50 -26.63
CA ALA A 387 7.87 -25.19 -26.73
C ALA A 387 9.30 -25.22 -27.32
N SER A 388 10.04 -26.33 -27.10
CA SER A 388 11.43 -26.46 -27.56
C SER A 388 11.57 -26.95 -28.98
N LEU A 389 10.69 -27.87 -29.42
CA LEU A 389 10.79 -28.53 -30.72
C LEU A 389 9.92 -27.85 -31.79
N TYR A 390 8.84 -27.23 -31.38
CA TYR A 390 7.83 -26.61 -32.27
C TYR A 390 7.50 -25.19 -31.78
N GLU A 391 8.53 -24.34 -31.76
CA GLU A 391 8.43 -23.00 -31.16
C GLU A 391 7.35 -22.14 -31.80
N ASP A 392 7.26 -22.14 -33.14
CA ASP A 392 6.27 -21.34 -33.88
C ASP A 392 4.83 -21.80 -33.63
N GLU A 393 4.59 -23.12 -33.56
CA GLU A 393 3.28 -23.69 -33.24
C GLU A 393 2.93 -23.47 -31.78
N PHE A 394 3.91 -23.58 -30.88
CA PHE A 394 3.73 -23.27 -29.47
C PHE A 394 3.34 -21.81 -29.26
N VAL A 395 4.07 -20.89 -29.88
CA VAL A 395 3.77 -19.47 -29.83
C VAL A 395 2.37 -19.19 -30.40
N LYS A 396 1.98 -19.82 -31.51
CA LYS A 396 0.61 -19.72 -32.06
C LYS A 396 -0.44 -20.29 -31.11
N ALA A 397 -0.18 -21.42 -30.45
CA ALA A 397 -1.11 -22.04 -29.51
C ALA A 397 -1.30 -21.19 -28.23
N VAL A 398 -0.23 -20.56 -27.75
CA VAL A 398 -0.25 -19.67 -26.56
C VAL A 398 -0.90 -18.32 -26.90
N ILE A 399 -0.58 -17.78 -28.07
CA ILE A 399 -1.02 -16.44 -28.48
C ILE A 399 -2.46 -16.46 -29.04
N GLY A 400 -2.86 -17.57 -29.69
CA GLY A 400 -4.16 -17.69 -30.35
C GLY A 400 -4.36 -16.67 -31.49
N HIS A 401 -5.40 -16.88 -32.32
CA HIS A 401 -5.74 -15.97 -33.44
C HIS A 401 -6.15 -14.54 -33.02
N SER A 402 -6.24 -14.27 -31.70
CA SER A 402 -6.76 -13.01 -31.13
C SER A 402 -5.73 -11.87 -31.08
N GLN A 403 -4.45 -12.14 -31.02
CA GLN A 403 -3.45 -11.08 -30.73
C GLN A 403 -3.16 -10.11 -31.88
N GLN A 404 -3.25 -10.54 -33.13
CA GLN A 404 -3.07 -9.59 -34.24
C GLN A 404 -4.20 -8.56 -34.28
N ALA A 405 -5.43 -8.99 -33.99
CA ALA A 405 -6.57 -8.10 -33.86
C ALA A 405 -6.44 -7.19 -32.63
N GLU A 406 -5.97 -7.73 -31.49
CA GLU A 406 -5.75 -6.98 -30.25
C GLU A 406 -4.61 -5.95 -30.36
N GLN A 407 -3.52 -6.28 -31.06
CA GLN A 407 -2.43 -5.32 -31.33
C GLN A 407 -2.86 -4.18 -32.25
N THR A 408 -3.72 -4.48 -33.23
CA THR A 408 -4.26 -3.46 -34.14
C THR A 408 -5.24 -2.56 -33.39
N ASP A 409 -6.13 -3.13 -32.58
CA ASP A 409 -7.07 -2.42 -31.72
C ASP A 409 -6.32 -1.53 -30.69
N ARG A 410 -5.26 -2.06 -30.08
CA ARG A 410 -4.41 -1.30 -29.16
C ARG A 410 -3.77 -0.07 -29.83
N LYS A 411 -3.19 -0.22 -31.04
CA LYS A 411 -2.60 0.90 -31.78
C LYS A 411 -3.65 1.97 -32.12
N LEU A 412 -4.87 1.55 -32.45
CA LEU A 412 -5.98 2.46 -32.69
C LEU A 412 -6.36 3.22 -31.42
N LYS A 413 -6.48 2.53 -30.29
CA LYS A 413 -6.79 3.14 -28.97
C LYS A 413 -5.68 4.09 -28.50
N GLU A 414 -4.41 3.74 -28.71
CA GLU A 414 -3.28 4.63 -28.40
C GLU A 414 -3.29 5.90 -29.27
N LYS A 415 -3.68 5.79 -30.55
CA LYS A 415 -3.85 6.94 -31.43
C LYS A 415 -5.02 7.81 -30.97
N GLU A 416 -6.16 7.21 -30.65
CA GLU A 416 -7.32 7.92 -30.12
C GLU A 416 -7.00 8.64 -28.81
N LEU A 417 -6.29 7.98 -27.90
CA LEU A 417 -5.84 8.58 -26.64
C LEU A 417 -4.97 9.83 -26.87
N ARG A 418 -4.04 9.78 -27.81
CA ARG A 418 -3.20 10.95 -28.17
C ARG A 418 -4.05 12.11 -28.69
N THR A 419 -5.06 11.82 -29.49
CA THR A 419 -5.95 12.85 -30.04
C THR A 419 -6.79 13.52 -28.93
N LEU A 420 -7.30 12.72 -27.98
CA LEU A 420 -8.06 13.24 -26.85
C LEU A 420 -7.20 14.08 -25.89
N LEU A 421 -5.96 13.66 -25.64
CA LEU A 421 -5.01 14.42 -24.82
C LEU A 421 -4.62 15.76 -25.48
N ALA A 422 -4.39 15.77 -26.79
CA ALA A 422 -4.11 16.99 -27.52
C ALA A 422 -5.29 17.97 -27.48
N ARG A 423 -6.53 17.45 -27.53
CA ARG A 423 -7.74 18.28 -27.41
C ARG A 423 -7.92 18.85 -26.00
N ASP A 424 -7.61 18.08 -24.95
CA ASP A 424 -7.64 18.53 -23.57
C ASP A 424 -6.65 19.69 -23.33
N GLU A 425 -5.43 19.58 -23.85
CA GLU A 425 -4.40 20.62 -23.81
C GLU A 425 -4.81 21.88 -24.60
N GLU A 426 -5.48 21.70 -25.74
CA GLU A 426 -6.03 22.82 -26.53
C GLU A 426 -7.12 23.56 -25.76
N LEU A 427 -8.00 22.86 -25.04
CA LEU A 427 -9.04 23.47 -24.20
C LEU A 427 -8.45 24.30 -23.05
N ASP A 428 -7.37 23.83 -22.43
CA ASP A 428 -6.64 24.60 -21.41
C ASP A 428 -6.13 25.92 -21.99
N GLY A 429 -5.51 25.89 -23.17
CA GLY A 429 -5.05 27.10 -23.85
C GLY A 429 -6.19 28.05 -24.29
N LEU A 430 -7.35 27.50 -24.65
CA LEU A 430 -8.54 28.30 -24.96
C LEU A 430 -9.11 28.93 -23.69
N PHE A 431 -9.11 28.21 -22.58
CA PHE A 431 -9.56 28.72 -21.28
C PHE A 431 -8.69 29.89 -20.80
N GLU A 432 -7.38 29.79 -20.93
CA GLU A 432 -6.45 30.88 -20.60
C GLU A 432 -6.75 32.14 -21.44
N ARG A 433 -6.96 31.98 -22.75
CA ARG A 433 -7.28 33.11 -23.65
C ARG A 433 -8.60 33.80 -23.32
N ILE A 434 -9.69 33.05 -23.07
CA ILE A 434 -10.96 33.65 -22.70
C ILE A 434 -10.90 34.34 -21.33
N TYR A 435 -10.05 33.84 -20.41
CA TYR A 435 -9.81 34.50 -19.15
C TYR A 435 -9.09 35.85 -19.33
N GLU A 436 -8.02 35.88 -20.13
CA GLU A 436 -7.31 37.13 -20.46
C GLU A 436 -8.19 38.14 -21.18
N ASP A 437 -9.03 37.71 -22.12
CA ASP A 437 -9.98 38.57 -22.81
C ASP A 437 -11.09 39.11 -21.90
N ASN A 438 -11.53 38.35 -20.91
CA ASN A 438 -12.46 38.79 -19.89
C ASN A 438 -11.81 39.84 -18.96
N VAL A 439 -10.59 39.57 -18.45
CA VAL A 439 -9.86 40.52 -17.59
C VAL A 439 -9.54 41.83 -18.33
N SER A 440 -9.25 41.76 -19.63
CA SER A 440 -8.99 42.95 -20.47
C SER A 440 -10.26 43.70 -20.91
N GLY A 441 -11.45 43.23 -20.53
CA GLY A 441 -12.73 43.84 -20.86
C GLY A 441 -13.21 43.63 -22.30
N LYS A 442 -12.53 42.79 -23.09
CA LYS A 442 -12.94 42.44 -24.45
C LYS A 442 -14.09 41.43 -24.48
N LEU A 443 -14.23 40.63 -23.42
CA LEU A 443 -15.28 39.63 -23.27
C LEU A 443 -16.13 39.96 -22.04
N SER A 444 -17.46 40.00 -22.20
CA SER A 444 -18.38 40.25 -21.06
C SER A 444 -18.46 39.04 -20.12
N ASP A 445 -18.72 39.28 -18.84
CA ASP A 445 -18.81 38.23 -17.79
C ASP A 445 -19.83 37.15 -18.13
N ASP A 446 -20.99 37.49 -18.72
CA ASP A 446 -22.00 36.53 -19.13
C ASP A 446 -21.50 35.58 -20.24
N ARG A 447 -20.77 36.13 -21.22
CA ARG A 447 -20.17 35.32 -22.28
C ARG A 447 -19.03 34.46 -21.75
N PHE A 448 -18.19 35.00 -20.89
CA PHE A 448 -17.14 34.28 -20.21
C PHE A 448 -17.71 33.08 -19.43
N ALA A 449 -18.72 33.30 -18.59
CA ALA A 449 -19.36 32.25 -17.81
C ALA A 449 -19.98 31.15 -18.69
N LYS A 450 -20.57 31.51 -19.84
CA LYS A 450 -21.16 30.55 -20.77
C LYS A 450 -20.07 29.71 -21.48
N MET A 451 -18.97 30.32 -21.89
CA MET A 451 -17.87 29.64 -22.58
C MET A 451 -17.08 28.75 -21.60
N SER A 452 -16.82 29.25 -20.38
CA SER A 452 -16.16 28.48 -19.32
C SER A 452 -16.91 27.19 -19.00
N ARG A 453 -18.24 27.27 -18.80
CA ARG A 453 -19.07 26.08 -18.55
C ARG A 453 -18.97 25.07 -19.70
N ARG A 454 -19.03 25.54 -20.94
CA ARG A 454 -18.93 24.66 -22.12
C ARG A 454 -17.57 23.95 -22.17
N TYR A 455 -16.47 24.64 -21.88
CA TYR A 455 -15.14 24.04 -21.87
C TYR A 455 -14.96 23.09 -20.69
N GLU A 456 -15.47 23.44 -19.51
CA GLU A 456 -15.47 22.56 -18.33
C GLU A 456 -16.26 21.25 -18.57
N ASP A 457 -17.43 21.35 -19.21
CA ASP A 457 -18.25 20.18 -19.55
C ASP A 457 -17.54 19.31 -20.58
N GLU A 458 -16.92 19.89 -21.63
CA GLU A 458 -16.14 19.16 -22.64
C GLU A 458 -14.91 18.49 -22.00
N GLN A 459 -14.17 19.18 -21.14
CA GLN A 459 -13.02 18.60 -20.41
C GLN A 459 -13.44 17.43 -19.51
N LYS A 460 -14.58 17.54 -18.87
CA LYS A 460 -15.10 16.45 -18.04
C LYS A 460 -15.40 15.20 -18.86
N GLU A 461 -16.08 15.36 -20.01
CA GLU A 461 -16.34 14.24 -20.92
C GLU A 461 -15.05 13.62 -21.47
N LEU A 462 -14.07 14.47 -21.87
CA LEU A 462 -12.76 14.03 -22.34
C LEU A 462 -12.01 13.26 -21.27
N SER A 463 -12.00 13.75 -20.02
CA SER A 463 -11.36 13.12 -18.88
C SER A 463 -11.91 11.71 -18.61
N GLU A 464 -13.25 11.53 -18.69
CA GLU A 464 -13.87 10.21 -18.55
C GLU A 464 -13.49 9.25 -19.69
N LYS A 465 -13.44 9.74 -20.94
CA LYS A 465 -13.02 8.95 -22.11
C LYS A 465 -11.54 8.57 -22.04
N ILE A 466 -10.66 9.51 -21.69
CA ILE A 466 -9.23 9.29 -21.50
C ILE A 466 -8.99 8.22 -20.41
N LYS A 467 -9.71 8.33 -19.29
CA LYS A 467 -9.61 7.37 -18.18
C LYS A 467 -9.99 5.96 -18.62
N LYS A 468 -11.10 5.81 -19.37
CA LYS A 468 -11.58 4.54 -19.89
C LYS A 468 -10.55 3.91 -20.85
N LEU A 469 -10.08 4.69 -21.82
CA LEU A 469 -9.08 4.22 -22.80
C LEU A 469 -7.75 3.82 -22.15
N ARG A 470 -7.25 4.59 -21.17
CA ARG A 470 -6.04 4.23 -20.43
C ARG A 470 -6.21 2.89 -19.71
N SER A 471 -7.34 2.68 -19.03
CA SER A 471 -7.62 1.40 -18.34
C SER A 471 -7.70 0.23 -19.31
N GLU A 472 -8.26 0.42 -20.51
CA GLU A 472 -8.34 -0.62 -21.54
C GLU A 472 -6.95 -0.96 -22.12
N ILE A 473 -6.14 0.05 -22.45
CA ILE A 473 -4.77 -0.12 -22.96
C ILE A 473 -3.90 -0.82 -21.89
N GLU A 474 -4.01 -0.43 -20.62
CA GLU A 474 -3.26 -1.04 -19.54
C GLU A 474 -3.62 -2.52 -19.35
N LYS A 475 -4.91 -2.88 -19.42
CA LYS A 475 -5.37 -4.28 -19.36
C LYS A 475 -4.83 -5.10 -20.54
N GLN A 476 -4.80 -4.53 -21.74
CA GLN A 476 -4.24 -5.20 -22.92
C GLN A 476 -2.72 -5.36 -22.82
N SER A 477 -2.01 -4.33 -22.34
CA SER A 477 -0.57 -4.37 -22.10
C SER A 477 -0.17 -5.43 -21.08
N SER A 478 -0.90 -5.51 -19.98
CA SER A 478 -0.67 -6.51 -18.94
C SER A 478 -0.86 -7.94 -19.45
N ARG A 479 -1.82 -8.18 -20.33
CA ARG A 479 -2.03 -9.51 -20.93
C ARG A 479 -0.90 -9.91 -21.87
N SER A 480 -0.41 -9.01 -22.71
CA SER A 480 0.72 -9.28 -23.62
C SER A 480 2.01 -9.58 -22.87
N MET A 481 2.37 -8.76 -21.89
CA MET A 481 3.55 -9.00 -21.03
C MET A 481 3.49 -10.34 -20.30
N THR A 482 2.31 -10.74 -19.83
CA THR A 482 2.14 -12.02 -19.12
C THR A 482 2.30 -13.23 -20.04
N THR A 483 1.97 -13.12 -21.32
CA THR A 483 2.14 -14.20 -22.30
C THR A 483 3.62 -14.43 -22.63
N ASP A 484 4.38 -13.37 -22.92
CA ASP A 484 5.82 -13.46 -23.18
C ASP A 484 6.59 -14.03 -21.98
N MET A 485 6.15 -13.66 -20.80
CA MET A 485 6.67 -14.14 -19.54
C MET A 485 6.40 -15.63 -19.35
N PHE A 486 5.20 -16.12 -19.69
CA PHE A 486 4.87 -17.53 -19.63
C PHE A 486 5.76 -18.35 -20.58
N ILE A 487 5.98 -17.87 -21.80
CA ILE A 487 6.90 -18.49 -22.77
C ILE A 487 8.31 -18.60 -22.18
N GLY A 488 8.80 -17.51 -21.55
CA GLY A 488 10.10 -17.50 -20.87
C GLY A 488 10.19 -18.52 -19.72
N LEU A 489 9.12 -18.64 -18.93
CA LEU A 489 9.04 -19.62 -17.84
C LEU A 489 9.02 -21.07 -18.35
N VAL A 490 8.28 -21.36 -19.41
CA VAL A 490 8.25 -22.70 -20.01
C VAL A 490 9.65 -23.09 -20.49
N ARG A 491 10.37 -22.18 -21.15
CA ARG A 491 11.77 -22.41 -21.57
C ARG A 491 12.71 -22.69 -20.40
N LYS A 492 12.53 -22.03 -19.26
CA LYS A 492 13.32 -22.21 -18.04
C LYS A 492 13.23 -23.65 -17.49
N TYR A 493 12.08 -24.31 -17.65
CA TYR A 493 11.81 -25.61 -17.07
C TYR A 493 12.00 -26.80 -18.02
N THR A 494 12.63 -26.62 -19.18
CA THR A 494 12.87 -27.68 -20.19
C THR A 494 13.64 -28.90 -19.66
N ARG A 495 14.44 -28.75 -18.60
CA ARG A 495 15.25 -29.84 -17.99
C ARG A 495 14.73 -30.29 -16.63
N ALA A 496 13.45 -30.02 -16.31
CA ALA A 496 12.90 -30.38 -15.01
C ALA A 496 12.80 -31.90 -14.82
N ARG A 497 13.49 -32.44 -13.80
CA ARG A 497 13.47 -33.86 -13.43
C ARG A 497 12.40 -34.20 -12.40
N LYS A 498 12.06 -33.25 -11.52
CA LYS A 498 11.06 -33.40 -10.46
C LYS A 498 10.15 -32.19 -10.43
N LEU A 499 8.88 -32.39 -10.07
CA LEU A 499 7.94 -31.33 -9.82
C LEU A 499 8.30 -30.59 -8.54
N THR A 500 8.42 -29.28 -8.62
CA THR A 500 8.69 -28.44 -7.45
C THR A 500 7.52 -27.50 -7.18
N PRO A 501 7.27 -27.12 -5.91
CA PRO A 501 6.20 -26.17 -5.59
C PRO A 501 6.32 -24.86 -6.38
N ARG A 502 7.56 -24.41 -6.61
CA ARG A 502 7.84 -23.20 -7.40
C ARG A 502 7.42 -23.37 -8.85
N MET A 503 7.85 -24.44 -9.51
CA MET A 503 7.50 -24.73 -10.91
C MET A 503 5.98 -24.85 -11.09
N LEU A 504 5.31 -25.58 -10.19
CA LEU A 504 3.87 -25.74 -10.19
C LEU A 504 3.16 -24.37 -10.05
N ASN A 505 3.63 -23.57 -9.11
CA ASN A 505 3.07 -22.25 -8.86
C ASN A 505 3.38 -21.22 -9.96
N GLU A 506 4.52 -21.30 -10.64
CA GLU A 506 4.88 -20.41 -11.74
C GLU A 506 4.11 -20.75 -13.03
N LEU A 507 3.85 -22.02 -13.30
CA LEU A 507 3.24 -22.45 -14.56
C LEU A 507 1.72 -22.69 -14.47
N VAL A 508 1.19 -23.18 -13.32
CA VAL A 508 -0.18 -23.65 -13.20
C VAL A 508 -1.05 -22.69 -12.38
N GLU A 509 -2.17 -22.27 -12.93
CA GLU A 509 -3.18 -21.47 -12.26
C GLU A 509 -4.14 -22.33 -11.43
N LYS A 510 -4.72 -23.36 -12.03
CA LYS A 510 -5.63 -24.32 -11.42
C LYS A 510 -5.64 -25.63 -12.20
N ILE A 511 -6.06 -26.70 -11.53
CA ILE A 511 -6.28 -28.02 -12.13
C ILE A 511 -7.72 -28.42 -11.84
N GLU A 512 -8.51 -28.61 -12.87
CA GLU A 512 -9.87 -29.13 -12.77
C GLU A 512 -9.83 -30.66 -12.73
N VAL A 513 -10.44 -31.23 -11.70
CA VAL A 513 -10.53 -32.66 -11.48
C VAL A 513 -11.94 -33.13 -11.82
N PHE A 514 -12.05 -33.96 -12.86
CA PHE A 514 -13.30 -34.57 -13.26
C PHE A 514 -13.58 -35.84 -12.43
N ASN A 515 -14.80 -36.33 -12.49
CA ASN A 515 -15.13 -37.58 -11.86
C ASN A 515 -14.43 -38.75 -12.58
N ALA A 516 -14.06 -39.79 -11.84
CA ALA A 516 -13.59 -41.01 -12.44
C ALA A 516 -14.79 -41.81 -13.02
N GLU A 517 -14.67 -42.22 -14.27
CA GLU A 517 -15.68 -42.98 -15.00
C GLU A 517 -15.11 -44.36 -15.40
N LYS A 518 -15.96 -45.36 -15.49
CA LYS A 518 -15.54 -46.68 -15.91
C LYS A 518 -15.87 -46.86 -17.39
N ILE A 519 -14.85 -46.83 -18.24
CA ILE A 519 -14.93 -46.99 -19.69
C ILE A 519 -14.29 -48.31 -20.05
N ASP A 520 -15.00 -49.18 -20.72
CA ASP A 520 -14.53 -50.53 -21.14
C ASP A 520 -13.88 -51.37 -20.04
N GLY A 521 -14.42 -51.22 -18.80
CA GLY A 521 -13.91 -51.98 -17.64
C GLY A 521 -12.73 -51.32 -16.91
N VAL A 522 -12.15 -50.27 -17.44
CA VAL A 522 -11.04 -49.49 -16.87
C VAL A 522 -11.53 -48.19 -16.26
N TRP A 523 -10.99 -47.82 -15.10
CA TRP A 523 -11.28 -46.53 -14.51
C TRP A 523 -10.45 -45.45 -15.15
N GLU A 524 -11.11 -44.49 -15.77
CA GLU A 524 -10.49 -43.30 -16.36
C GLU A 524 -10.84 -42.03 -15.56
N GLN A 525 -9.86 -41.18 -15.33
CA GLN A 525 -10.08 -39.89 -14.69
C GLN A 525 -9.43 -38.79 -15.52
N ARG A 526 -10.22 -37.81 -15.91
CA ARG A 526 -9.75 -36.65 -16.69
C ARG A 526 -9.29 -35.54 -15.76
N LEU A 527 -8.16 -34.93 -16.09
CA LEU A 527 -7.66 -33.69 -15.49
C LEU A 527 -7.53 -32.63 -16.57
N ARG A 528 -7.86 -31.36 -16.22
CA ARG A 528 -7.64 -30.22 -17.11
C ARG A 528 -6.75 -29.21 -16.40
N ILE A 529 -5.58 -28.94 -16.96
CA ILE A 529 -4.61 -28.02 -16.39
C ILE A 529 -4.83 -26.64 -17.03
N HIS A 530 -5.01 -25.63 -16.21
CA HIS A 530 -5.04 -24.23 -16.62
C HIS A 530 -3.71 -23.59 -16.27
N TYR A 531 -3.02 -23.09 -17.28
CA TYR A 531 -1.74 -22.45 -17.12
C TYR A 531 -1.90 -20.96 -16.80
N ASN A 532 -0.97 -20.41 -16.05
CA ASN A 532 -0.97 -19.01 -15.68
C ASN A 532 -0.99 -18.13 -16.93
N CYS A 533 -1.89 -17.16 -16.99
CA CYS A 533 -2.00 -16.12 -18.02
C CYS A 533 -2.49 -16.58 -19.40
N VAL A 534 -2.40 -17.87 -19.72
CA VAL A 534 -2.73 -18.39 -21.07
C VAL A 534 -3.89 -19.38 -21.05
N GLY A 535 -4.35 -19.79 -19.87
CA GLY A 535 -5.47 -20.73 -19.74
C GLY A 535 -5.10 -22.16 -20.12
N THR A 536 -5.94 -22.86 -20.88
CA THR A 536 -5.68 -24.22 -21.37
C THR A 536 -4.93 -24.17 -22.70
N ILE A 537 -3.86 -24.96 -22.81
CA ILE A 537 -3.11 -25.11 -24.05
C ILE A 537 -3.43 -26.48 -24.63
N GLU A 538 -3.96 -26.53 -25.85
CA GLU A 538 -4.17 -27.75 -26.60
C GLU A 538 -2.93 -28.05 -27.43
N ILE A 539 -2.21 -29.10 -27.08
CA ILE A 539 -1.08 -29.60 -27.87
C ILE A 539 -1.64 -30.46 -28.99
N PRO A 540 -1.40 -30.10 -30.27
CA PRO A 540 -1.92 -30.87 -31.40
C PRO A 540 -1.51 -32.36 -31.31
N THR A 541 -2.46 -33.26 -31.47
CA THR A 541 -2.22 -34.71 -31.44
C THR A 541 -1.44 -35.21 -32.66
N VAL A 542 -1.38 -34.41 -33.72
CA VAL A 542 -0.61 -34.70 -34.96
C VAL A 542 0.90 -34.61 -34.74
N LEU A 543 1.33 -33.89 -33.68
CA LEU A 543 2.75 -33.77 -33.39
C LEU A 543 3.28 -35.04 -32.70
N PRO A 544 4.47 -35.55 -33.04
CA PRO A 544 5.04 -36.78 -32.49
C PRO A 544 5.60 -36.55 -31.06
N LEU A 545 4.73 -36.10 -30.16
CA LEU A 545 5.05 -35.89 -28.76
C LEU A 545 4.45 -37.03 -27.92
N PRO A 546 5.21 -37.65 -27.03
CA PRO A 546 4.70 -38.74 -26.22
C PRO A 546 3.54 -38.26 -25.34
N ILE A 547 2.43 -38.99 -25.39
CA ILE A 547 1.27 -38.77 -24.50
C ILE A 547 1.51 -39.65 -23.27
N PRO A 548 1.40 -39.11 -22.04
CA PRO A 548 1.53 -39.92 -20.84
C PRO A 548 0.32 -40.83 -20.68
N GLU A 549 0.51 -42.16 -20.73
CA GLU A 549 -0.46 -43.12 -20.27
C GLU A 549 -0.18 -43.43 -18.79
N VAL A 550 -1.16 -43.18 -17.95
CA VAL A 550 -1.04 -43.42 -16.51
C VAL A 550 -1.88 -44.59 -16.11
N SER A 551 -1.24 -45.67 -15.70
CA SER A 551 -1.92 -46.81 -15.07
C SER A 551 -1.73 -46.76 -13.55
N VAL A 552 -2.85 -46.68 -12.80
CA VAL A 552 -2.80 -46.69 -11.32
C VAL A 552 -2.98 -48.11 -10.81
N ASN A 553 -1.93 -48.67 -10.23
CA ASN A 553 -2.05 -49.92 -9.47
C ASN A 553 -2.11 -49.55 -7.97
N THR A 554 -3.26 -49.80 -7.35
CA THR A 554 -3.55 -49.43 -5.96
C THR A 554 -2.63 -50.13 -4.93
N ARG A 555 -1.92 -51.21 -5.30
CA ARG A 555 -1.00 -51.95 -4.42
C ARG A 555 0.48 -51.65 -4.66
N LYS A 556 0.87 -51.19 -5.86
CA LYS A 556 2.28 -51.02 -6.26
C LYS A 556 2.71 -49.57 -6.60
N GLY A 557 1.83 -48.58 -6.42
CA GLY A 557 2.14 -47.21 -6.78
C GLY A 557 1.64 -46.81 -8.18
N VAL A 558 2.04 -45.64 -8.67
CA VAL A 558 1.67 -45.11 -9.97
C VAL A 558 2.74 -45.40 -10.98
N VAL A 559 2.38 -45.96 -12.12
CA VAL A 559 3.27 -46.18 -13.26
C VAL A 559 2.81 -45.25 -14.38
N VAL A 560 3.73 -44.40 -14.88
CA VAL A 560 3.48 -43.52 -16.02
C VAL A 560 4.19 -44.12 -17.22
N ASN A 561 3.43 -44.53 -18.23
CA ASN A 561 3.94 -44.96 -19.51
C ASN A 561 3.75 -43.86 -20.56
N TYR A 562 4.78 -43.59 -21.32
CA TYR A 562 4.72 -42.70 -22.46
C TYR A 562 4.60 -43.54 -23.75
N ALA A 563 3.45 -43.53 -24.37
CA ALA A 563 3.31 -44.11 -25.68
C ALA A 563 3.87 -43.14 -26.74
N PRO A 564 4.78 -43.58 -27.63
CA PRO A 564 5.16 -42.75 -28.78
C PRO A 564 3.92 -42.62 -29.67
N CYS A 565 3.63 -41.36 -30.08
CA CYS A 565 2.58 -41.11 -31.07
C CYS A 565 2.99 -41.87 -32.36
N GLU A 566 2.23 -42.86 -32.78
CA GLU A 566 2.42 -43.45 -34.09
C GLU A 566 2.16 -42.40 -35.13
N LEU A 567 3.20 -42.05 -35.92
CA LEU A 567 3.05 -41.22 -37.08
C LEU A 567 2.04 -41.93 -37.99
N ALA A 568 0.84 -41.32 -38.17
CA ALA A 568 -0.03 -41.75 -39.23
C ALA A 568 0.74 -41.47 -40.56
N VAL A 569 1.13 -42.58 -41.22
CA VAL A 569 1.81 -42.59 -42.52
C VAL A 569 0.89 -42.05 -43.59
#